data_45806f8e0f777c40362ef5fb6bea63c0
#
_entry.id   45806f8e0f777c40362ef5fb6bea63c0
#
_cell.length_a   1.000
_cell.length_b   1.000
_cell.length_c   1.000
_cell.angle_alpha   90.00
_cell.angle_beta   90.00
_cell.angle_gamma   90.00
#
_symmetry.space_group_name_H-M   'P 1'
#
loop_
_entity.id
_entity.type
_entity.pdbx_description
1 polymer ?
#
loop_
_entity_poly.entity_id
_entity_poly.type
_entity_poly.pdbx_seq_one_letter_code
_entity_poly.pdbx_strand_id
1 'polypeptide(L)'
;MFYFGIDGCKDGWFCVSLGENGDWSYRVVSDAQTLGDYVRHASSVLIDIPVGLLDKGTEERQCDIEGRRLLRPKRSSSVFPAPARQTLQAVSYEQAQRFNRSSIGRGLSQQSWNIVPKIREIDDLLLSKPSLQGVLRECHPELCFWALNGKSAMRYNKKKEEGRDERLAVLEMYFEPCHEVFEQASSLYLRRQVALDDIIDAMVCAVTARYGFNQYKTVPTDPERDIQGLPMEMVYWSSSNKDD
;
A
#
# COMPACT_ATOMS: atom_id res chain seq x y z
N MET A 1 -17.56 -10.16 -8.42
CA MET A 1 -16.33 -9.35 -8.53
C MET A 1 -15.37 -9.69 -7.40
N PHE A 2 -14.04 -9.50 -7.61
CA PHE A 2 -13.03 -9.71 -6.57
C PHE A 2 -12.20 -8.44 -6.37
N TYR A 3 -11.89 -8.17 -5.12
CA TYR A 3 -11.17 -7.00 -4.64
C TYR A 3 -9.96 -7.47 -3.86
N PHE A 4 -8.79 -6.95 -4.18
CA PHE A 4 -7.54 -7.40 -3.59
C PHE A 4 -6.87 -6.30 -2.77
N GLY A 5 -6.34 -6.70 -1.62
CA GLY A 5 -5.38 -5.91 -0.85
C GLY A 5 -4.07 -6.67 -0.75
N ILE A 6 -2.96 -5.96 -0.95
CA ILE A 6 -1.64 -6.56 -1.08
C ILE A 6 -0.63 -5.78 -0.25
N ASP A 7 0.18 -6.50 0.49
CA ASP A 7 1.35 -5.95 1.17
C ASP A 7 2.61 -6.76 0.84
N GLY A 8 3.74 -6.08 0.82
CA GLY A 8 5.04 -6.69 0.58
C GLY A 8 5.53 -7.45 1.80
N CYS A 9 5.74 -8.76 1.69
CA CYS A 9 6.35 -9.59 2.72
C CYS A 9 7.71 -10.14 2.28
N LYS A 10 8.42 -10.85 3.17
CA LYS A 10 9.76 -11.35 2.84
C LYS A 10 9.75 -12.40 1.72
N ASP A 11 8.74 -13.26 1.70
CA ASP A 11 8.64 -14.34 0.71
C ASP A 11 7.89 -13.92 -0.57
N GLY A 12 7.59 -12.62 -0.72
CA GLY A 12 6.90 -12.09 -1.89
C GLY A 12 5.84 -11.05 -1.52
N TRP A 13 4.60 -11.32 -1.89
CA TRP A 13 3.46 -10.44 -1.73
C TRP A 13 2.36 -11.19 -0.97
N PHE A 14 1.98 -10.71 0.20
CA PHE A 14 0.83 -11.25 0.90
C PHE A 14 -0.44 -10.61 0.34
N CYS A 15 -1.34 -11.44 -0.16
CA CYS A 15 -2.56 -11.03 -0.84
C CYS A 15 -3.77 -11.48 -0.05
N VAL A 16 -4.73 -10.59 0.17
CA VAL A 16 -6.07 -10.89 0.64
C VAL A 16 -7.06 -10.57 -0.47
N SER A 17 -7.97 -11.47 -0.78
CA SER A 17 -9.06 -11.23 -1.72
C SER A 17 -10.41 -11.27 -1.04
N LEU A 18 -11.28 -10.33 -1.39
CA LEU A 18 -12.66 -10.25 -0.93
C LEU A 18 -13.59 -10.34 -2.14
N GLY A 19 -14.50 -11.30 -2.12
CA GLY A 19 -15.57 -11.43 -3.10
C GLY A 19 -16.77 -10.55 -2.75
N GLU A 20 -17.56 -10.25 -3.75
CA GLU A 20 -18.82 -9.50 -3.57
C GLU A 20 -19.83 -10.24 -2.69
N ASN A 21 -19.84 -11.56 -2.76
CA ASN A 21 -20.75 -12.45 -2.03
C ASN A 21 -20.28 -12.80 -0.60
N GLY A 22 -19.20 -12.15 -0.11
CA GLY A 22 -18.62 -12.43 1.20
C GLY A 22 -17.51 -13.49 1.17
N ASP A 23 -17.23 -14.11 0.01
CA ASP A 23 -16.10 -15.02 -0.12
C ASP A 23 -14.79 -14.30 0.15
N TRP A 24 -13.84 -14.99 0.77
CA TRP A 24 -12.52 -14.45 1.01
C TRP A 24 -11.44 -15.53 0.86
N SER A 25 -10.26 -15.10 0.53
CA SER A 25 -9.07 -15.94 0.55
C SER A 25 -7.81 -15.12 0.80
N TYR A 26 -6.73 -15.80 1.18
CA TYR A 26 -5.42 -15.19 1.30
C TYR A 26 -4.33 -16.13 0.79
N ARG A 27 -3.22 -15.57 0.36
CA ARG A 27 -2.03 -16.33 -0.05
C ARG A 27 -0.79 -15.45 -0.15
N VAL A 28 0.37 -16.09 -0.10
CA VAL A 28 1.63 -15.46 -0.55
C VAL A 28 1.84 -15.76 -2.03
N VAL A 29 2.23 -14.73 -2.78
CA VAL A 29 2.63 -14.80 -4.18
C VAL A 29 4.09 -14.39 -4.27
N SER A 30 4.92 -15.20 -4.92
CA SER A 30 6.39 -15.11 -4.84
C SER A 30 7.00 -13.86 -5.49
N ASP A 31 6.36 -13.39 -6.57
CA ASP A 31 6.91 -12.32 -7.43
C ASP A 31 5.79 -11.53 -8.12
N ALA A 32 6.14 -10.35 -8.65
CA ALA A 32 5.17 -9.45 -9.28
C ALA A 32 4.57 -10.01 -10.58
N GLN A 33 5.29 -10.84 -11.34
CA GLN A 33 4.75 -11.41 -12.57
C GLN A 33 3.62 -12.40 -12.25
N THR A 34 3.84 -13.30 -11.30
CA THR A 34 2.83 -14.22 -10.77
C THR A 34 1.68 -13.45 -10.12
N LEU A 35 1.98 -12.35 -9.42
CA LEU A 35 0.97 -11.46 -8.86
C LEU A 35 0.07 -10.87 -9.95
N GLY A 36 0.65 -10.35 -11.04
CA GLY A 36 -0.11 -9.79 -12.15
C GLY A 36 -1.05 -10.80 -12.80
N ASP A 37 -0.64 -12.06 -12.89
CA ASP A 37 -1.50 -13.14 -13.39
C ASP A 37 -2.59 -13.53 -12.40
N TYR A 38 -2.28 -13.51 -11.11
CA TYR A 38 -3.24 -13.82 -10.04
C TYR A 38 -4.37 -12.79 -9.98
N VAL A 39 -4.04 -11.49 -10.14
CA VAL A 39 -5.04 -10.40 -10.05
C VAL A 39 -5.63 -9.99 -11.41
N ARG A 40 -5.34 -10.67 -12.50
CA ARG A 40 -5.73 -10.28 -13.88
C ARG A 40 -7.22 -10.05 -14.11
N HIS A 41 -8.08 -10.66 -13.28
CA HIS A 41 -9.54 -10.52 -13.34
C HIS A 41 -10.12 -9.78 -12.14
N ALA A 42 -9.28 -9.10 -11.36
CA ALA A 42 -9.72 -8.29 -10.24
C ALA A 42 -10.50 -7.06 -10.73
N SER A 43 -11.52 -6.69 -9.98
CA SER A 43 -12.22 -5.41 -10.19
C SER A 43 -11.40 -4.24 -9.66
N SER A 44 -10.66 -4.45 -8.58
CA SER A 44 -9.73 -3.49 -8.00
C SER A 44 -8.66 -4.19 -7.17
N VAL A 45 -7.46 -3.64 -7.20
CA VAL A 45 -6.28 -4.11 -6.45
C VAL A 45 -5.65 -2.90 -5.77
N LEU A 46 -5.57 -2.93 -4.45
CA LEU A 46 -4.84 -1.92 -3.69
C LEU A 46 -3.58 -2.54 -3.08
N ILE A 47 -2.47 -1.84 -3.23
CA ILE A 47 -1.15 -2.32 -2.82
C ILE A 47 -0.41 -1.29 -1.98
N ASP A 48 0.21 -1.74 -0.87
CA ASP A 48 1.08 -0.90 -0.02
C ASP A 48 2.50 -0.85 -0.59
N ILE A 49 2.63 -0.17 -1.71
CA ILE A 49 3.94 0.13 -2.32
C ILE A 49 3.80 1.39 -3.20
N PRO A 50 4.80 2.28 -3.24
CA PRO A 50 4.78 3.45 -4.12
C PRO A 50 4.60 3.09 -5.60
N VAL A 51 3.59 3.71 -6.23
CA VAL A 51 3.33 3.67 -7.67
C VAL A 51 3.48 5.08 -8.22
N GLY A 52 4.22 5.21 -9.35
CA GLY A 52 4.58 6.53 -9.87
C GLY A 52 5.67 7.22 -9.03
N LEU A 53 6.74 7.63 -9.69
CA LEU A 53 7.96 8.12 -9.04
C LEU A 53 8.46 9.40 -9.69
N LEU A 54 8.93 10.34 -8.87
CA LEU A 54 9.60 11.55 -9.38
C LEU A 54 10.87 11.19 -10.16
N ASP A 55 11.04 11.79 -11.33
CA ASP A 55 12.26 11.69 -12.11
C ASP A 55 13.24 12.79 -11.72
N LYS A 56 12.74 14.01 -11.57
CA LYS A 56 13.52 15.21 -11.21
C LYS A 56 12.69 16.13 -10.32
N GLY A 57 13.38 17.02 -9.59
CA GLY A 57 12.73 18.02 -8.75
C GLY A 57 13.50 18.24 -7.46
N THR A 58 12.96 19.06 -6.60
CA THR A 58 13.50 19.33 -5.25
C THR A 58 12.54 18.92 -4.15
N GLU A 59 11.44 18.29 -4.52
CA GLU A 59 10.32 18.01 -3.61
C GLU A 59 10.08 16.50 -3.50
N GLU A 60 9.19 16.14 -2.62
CA GLU A 60 8.64 14.79 -2.50
C GLU A 60 7.36 14.71 -3.34
N ARG A 61 6.87 13.49 -3.59
CA ARG A 61 5.54 13.31 -4.20
C ARG A 61 4.49 13.97 -3.31
N GLN A 62 3.52 14.66 -3.91
CA GLN A 62 2.46 15.33 -3.15
C GLN A 62 1.64 14.35 -2.30
N CYS A 63 1.42 13.13 -2.78
CA CYS A 63 0.76 12.08 -2.02
C CYS A 63 1.49 11.75 -0.71
N ASP A 64 2.83 11.70 -0.71
CA ASP A 64 3.61 11.45 0.51
C ASP A 64 3.49 12.61 1.51
N ILE A 65 3.50 13.86 1.02
CA ILE A 65 3.37 15.06 1.84
C ILE A 65 1.97 15.13 2.47
N GLU A 66 0.93 14.97 1.67
CA GLU A 66 -0.46 15.06 2.13
C GLU A 66 -0.85 13.88 3.02
N GLY A 67 -0.41 12.65 2.67
CA GLY A 67 -0.61 11.47 3.51
C GLY A 67 -0.07 11.69 4.92
N ARG A 68 1.17 12.23 5.02
CA ARG A 68 1.75 12.60 6.32
C ARG A 68 0.94 13.67 7.05
N ARG A 69 0.39 14.65 6.33
CA ARG A 69 -0.43 15.72 6.93
C ARG A 69 -1.71 15.15 7.55
N LEU A 70 -2.41 14.26 6.84
CA LEU A 70 -3.63 13.63 7.33
C LEU A 70 -3.40 12.75 8.55
N LEU A 71 -2.25 12.09 8.62
CA LEU A 71 -1.89 11.16 9.71
C LEU A 71 -1.27 11.84 10.93
N ARG A 72 -1.13 13.19 10.95
CA ARG A 72 -0.66 13.93 12.13
C ARG A 72 -1.65 13.86 13.29
N PRO A 73 -1.18 13.94 14.55
CA PRO A 73 0.23 13.93 14.93
C PRO A 73 0.85 12.54 15.11
N LYS A 74 0.04 11.46 15.06
CA LYS A 74 0.44 10.15 15.60
C LYS A 74 1.13 9.23 14.60
N ARG A 75 0.74 9.26 13.32
CA ARG A 75 1.16 8.28 12.30
C ARG A 75 1.84 8.90 11.07
N SER A 76 2.15 10.16 11.10
CA SER A 76 2.84 10.82 9.98
C SER A 76 4.19 10.19 9.64
N SER A 77 4.90 9.63 10.62
CA SER A 77 6.18 8.94 10.39
C SER A 77 6.08 7.60 9.68
N SER A 78 4.88 7.05 9.47
CA SER A 78 4.71 5.80 8.70
C SER A 78 4.78 6.03 7.19
N VAL A 79 4.49 7.23 6.71
CA VAL A 79 4.62 7.56 5.28
C VAL A 79 6.03 8.05 4.99
N PHE A 80 6.83 7.22 4.36
CA PHE A 80 8.20 7.55 3.94
C PHE A 80 8.18 8.19 2.55
N PRO A 81 9.08 9.17 2.29
CA PRO A 81 9.24 9.68 0.94
C PRO A 81 9.63 8.54 -0.01
N ALA A 82 8.90 8.40 -1.11
CA ALA A 82 9.27 7.47 -2.16
C ALA A 82 10.62 7.86 -2.78
N PRO A 83 11.42 6.88 -3.26
CA PRO A 83 12.67 7.16 -3.96
C PRO A 83 12.40 7.82 -5.32
N ALA A 84 13.39 8.55 -5.84
CA ALA A 84 13.36 8.99 -7.22
C ALA A 84 13.44 7.78 -8.18
N ARG A 85 12.83 7.88 -9.35
CA ARG A 85 12.76 6.81 -10.36
C ARG A 85 14.14 6.23 -10.72
N GLN A 86 15.15 7.08 -10.88
CA GLN A 86 16.51 6.62 -11.18
C GLN A 86 17.07 5.67 -10.11
N THR A 87 16.59 5.75 -8.87
CA THR A 87 17.01 4.89 -7.77
C THR A 87 16.66 3.41 -8.02
N LEU A 88 15.66 3.13 -8.85
CA LEU A 88 15.30 1.75 -9.23
C LEU A 88 16.44 1.03 -9.97
N GLN A 89 17.38 1.74 -10.56
CA GLN A 89 18.53 1.17 -11.27
C GLN A 89 19.75 0.94 -10.36
N ALA A 90 19.67 1.36 -9.09
CA ALA A 90 20.80 1.22 -8.18
C ALA A 90 21.02 -0.23 -7.77
N VAL A 91 22.30 -0.61 -7.67
CA VAL A 91 22.74 -1.93 -7.21
C VAL A 91 23.34 -1.90 -5.80
N SER A 92 23.52 -0.70 -5.22
CA SER A 92 23.94 -0.52 -3.83
C SER A 92 23.29 0.70 -3.21
N TYR A 93 23.28 0.75 -1.88
CA TYR A 93 22.72 1.87 -1.13
C TYR A 93 23.45 3.18 -1.44
N GLU A 94 24.79 3.15 -1.58
CA GLU A 94 25.59 4.33 -1.92
C GLU A 94 25.23 4.86 -3.32
N GLN A 95 25.00 3.97 -4.26
CA GLN A 95 24.57 4.36 -5.60
C GLN A 95 23.15 4.94 -5.56
N ALA A 96 22.26 4.30 -4.83
CA ALA A 96 20.90 4.79 -4.63
C ALA A 96 20.89 6.18 -4.00
N GLN A 97 21.72 6.43 -2.99
CA GLN A 97 21.91 7.74 -2.39
C GLN A 97 22.35 8.81 -3.39
N ARG A 98 23.31 8.46 -4.26
CA ARG A 98 23.79 9.39 -5.32
C ARG A 98 22.66 9.69 -6.30
N PHE A 99 21.98 8.68 -6.79
CA PHE A 99 20.88 8.83 -7.73
C PHE A 99 19.75 9.67 -7.14
N ASN A 100 19.33 9.38 -5.91
CA ASN A 100 18.26 10.12 -5.26
C ASN A 100 18.63 11.60 -5.07
N ARG A 101 19.87 11.90 -4.65
CA ARG A 101 20.35 13.28 -4.49
C ARG A 101 20.45 14.02 -5.81
N SER A 102 20.93 13.36 -6.87
CA SER A 102 21.04 14.00 -8.19
C SER A 102 19.67 14.27 -8.83
N SER A 103 18.69 13.43 -8.57
CA SER A 103 17.35 13.56 -9.13
C SER A 103 16.47 14.55 -8.37
N ILE A 104 16.38 14.43 -7.04
CA ILE A 104 15.43 15.19 -6.22
C ILE A 104 16.08 15.98 -5.07
N GLY A 105 17.41 16.13 -5.06
CA GLY A 105 18.13 16.93 -4.08
C GLY A 105 18.20 16.34 -2.66
N ARG A 106 17.68 15.14 -2.42
CA ARG A 106 17.51 14.54 -1.08
C ARG A 106 18.22 13.21 -0.94
N GLY A 107 18.68 12.93 0.29
CA GLY A 107 19.17 11.60 0.64
C GLY A 107 18.01 10.58 0.69
N LEU A 108 18.35 9.31 0.52
CA LEU A 108 17.42 8.18 0.65
C LEU A 108 17.55 7.57 2.04
N SER A 109 16.42 7.28 2.72
CA SER A 109 16.46 6.56 3.99
C SER A 109 16.79 5.09 3.76
N GLN A 110 17.36 4.43 4.78
CA GLN A 110 17.57 2.98 4.72
C GLN A 110 16.25 2.21 4.55
N GLN A 111 15.17 2.73 5.14
CA GLN A 111 13.84 2.14 5.01
C GLN A 111 13.33 2.22 3.57
N SER A 112 13.45 3.40 2.94
CA SER A 112 13.08 3.56 1.53
C SER A 112 13.96 2.69 0.61
N TRP A 113 15.27 2.54 0.91
CA TRP A 113 16.14 1.64 0.16
C TRP A 113 15.69 0.17 0.24
N ASN A 114 15.29 -0.28 1.42
CA ASN A 114 14.89 -1.68 1.64
C ASN A 114 13.66 -2.08 0.82
N ILE A 115 12.81 -1.14 0.42
CA ILE A 115 11.62 -1.40 -0.41
C ILE A 115 11.85 -1.13 -1.92
N VAL A 116 13.01 -0.59 -2.31
CA VAL A 116 13.34 -0.34 -3.74
C VAL A 116 13.19 -1.58 -4.61
N PRO A 117 13.62 -2.79 -4.21
CA PRO A 117 13.38 -3.99 -5.02
C PRO A 117 11.89 -4.26 -5.28
N LYS A 118 11.05 -4.07 -4.27
CA LYS A 118 9.59 -4.25 -4.37
C LYS A 118 8.93 -3.18 -5.25
N ILE A 119 9.39 -1.92 -5.13
CA ILE A 119 8.92 -0.84 -6.01
C ILE A 119 9.26 -1.17 -7.46
N ARG A 120 10.49 -1.64 -7.73
CA ARG A 120 10.93 -2.04 -9.08
C ARG A 120 10.05 -3.15 -9.65
N GLU A 121 9.76 -4.19 -8.87
CA GLU A 121 8.90 -5.31 -9.29
C GLU A 121 7.52 -4.82 -9.77
N ILE A 122 6.89 -3.90 -9.02
CA ILE A 122 5.57 -3.38 -9.38
C ILE A 122 5.64 -2.37 -10.52
N ASP A 123 6.67 -1.53 -10.55
CA ASP A 123 6.90 -0.59 -11.66
C ASP A 123 7.06 -1.37 -12.98
N ASP A 124 7.92 -2.39 -13.02
CA ASP A 124 8.14 -3.25 -14.19
C ASP A 124 6.85 -4.00 -14.59
N LEU A 125 6.08 -4.48 -13.63
CA LEU A 125 4.79 -5.11 -13.87
C LEU A 125 3.81 -4.16 -14.56
N LEU A 126 3.63 -2.96 -14.02
CA LEU A 126 2.68 -1.97 -14.56
C LEU A 126 3.10 -1.45 -15.93
N LEU A 127 4.40 -1.34 -16.20
CA LEU A 127 4.92 -0.95 -17.51
C LEU A 127 4.78 -2.07 -18.54
N SER A 128 4.96 -3.32 -18.14
CA SER A 128 4.84 -4.50 -19.03
C SER A 128 3.38 -4.95 -19.25
N LYS A 129 2.48 -4.65 -18.32
CA LYS A 129 1.05 -5.02 -18.39
C LYS A 129 0.14 -3.78 -18.23
N PRO A 130 -0.02 -2.94 -19.26
CA PRO A 130 -0.84 -1.73 -19.19
C PRO A 130 -2.30 -1.97 -18.77
N SER A 131 -2.83 -3.18 -18.96
CA SER A 131 -4.17 -3.57 -18.52
C SER A 131 -4.36 -3.54 -17.00
N LEU A 132 -3.27 -3.59 -16.23
CA LEU A 132 -3.30 -3.46 -14.78
C LEU A 132 -3.25 -2.01 -14.30
N GLN A 133 -2.85 -1.06 -15.16
CA GLN A 133 -2.85 0.36 -14.81
C GLN A 133 -4.28 0.84 -14.55
N GLY A 134 -4.50 1.49 -13.42
CA GLY A 134 -5.83 1.89 -12.97
C GLY A 134 -6.61 0.82 -12.20
N VAL A 135 -6.33 -0.47 -12.42
CA VAL A 135 -6.86 -1.57 -11.60
C VAL A 135 -6.01 -1.75 -10.34
N LEU A 136 -4.68 -1.81 -10.50
CA LEU A 136 -3.72 -1.84 -9.40
C LEU A 136 -3.30 -0.40 -9.08
N ARG A 137 -3.61 0.05 -7.86
CA ARG A 137 -3.36 1.41 -7.38
C ARG A 137 -2.67 1.40 -6.03
N GLU A 138 -1.85 2.41 -5.79
CA GLU A 138 -1.19 2.60 -4.50
C GLU A 138 -2.22 2.97 -3.42
N CYS A 139 -2.10 2.36 -2.27
CA CYS A 139 -2.71 2.82 -1.02
C CYS A 139 -1.69 2.77 0.10
N HIS A 140 -2.02 3.35 1.24
CA HIS A 140 -1.19 3.26 2.44
C HIS A 140 -2.06 2.78 3.60
N PRO A 141 -1.74 1.64 4.28
CA PRO A 141 -2.59 1.05 5.31
C PRO A 141 -3.01 2.02 6.42
N GLU A 142 -2.07 2.83 6.94
CA GLU A 142 -2.42 3.81 7.99
C GLU A 142 -3.38 4.90 7.48
N LEU A 143 -3.34 5.26 6.19
CA LEU A 143 -4.31 6.17 5.58
C LEU A 143 -5.67 5.49 5.42
N CYS A 144 -5.69 4.23 5.03
CA CYS A 144 -6.91 3.42 4.95
C CYS A 144 -7.55 3.27 6.33
N PHE A 145 -6.77 2.92 7.36
CA PHE A 145 -7.26 2.86 8.74
C PHE A 145 -7.76 4.22 9.25
N TRP A 146 -7.04 5.30 8.97
CA TRP A 146 -7.49 6.65 9.33
C TRP A 146 -8.87 6.95 8.73
N ALA A 147 -9.06 6.60 7.46
CA ALA A 147 -10.31 6.86 6.75
C ALA A 147 -11.47 6.01 7.27
N LEU A 148 -11.23 4.71 7.53
CA LEU A 148 -12.22 3.79 8.08
C LEU A 148 -12.58 4.10 9.53
N ASN A 149 -11.64 4.67 10.30
CA ASN A 149 -11.80 5.06 11.70
C ASN A 149 -12.30 6.51 11.86
N GLY A 150 -13.18 6.97 10.98
CA GLY A 150 -13.79 8.30 11.07
C GLY A 150 -12.78 9.45 11.00
N LYS A 151 -11.79 9.36 10.12
CA LYS A 151 -10.70 10.33 9.93
C LYS A 151 -9.83 10.53 11.20
N SER A 152 -9.66 9.45 11.98
CA SER A 152 -8.85 9.44 13.21
C SER A 152 -7.69 8.45 13.08
N ALA A 153 -6.45 8.94 13.25
CA ALA A 153 -5.26 8.08 13.17
C ALA A 153 -5.20 7.08 14.33
N MET A 154 -4.71 5.87 14.03
CA MET A 154 -4.51 4.80 15.01
C MET A 154 -3.64 5.27 16.18
N ARG A 155 -3.99 4.86 17.40
CA ARG A 155 -3.32 5.29 18.64
C ARG A 155 -2.05 4.51 18.88
N TYR A 156 -2.12 3.19 18.71
CA TYR A 156 -1.07 2.26 19.11
C TYR A 156 -0.20 1.82 17.93
N ASN A 157 1.04 1.45 18.23
CA ASN A 157 1.97 0.95 17.22
C ASN A 157 1.53 -0.42 16.70
N LYS A 158 1.42 -0.58 15.39
CA LYS A 158 0.97 -1.82 14.73
C LYS A 158 1.78 -3.08 15.10
N LYS A 159 3.05 -2.91 15.51
CA LYS A 159 3.91 -4.01 15.95
C LYS A 159 3.61 -4.50 17.39
N LYS A 160 2.81 -3.76 18.13
CA LYS A 160 2.37 -4.13 19.48
C LYS A 160 0.99 -4.78 19.44
N GLU A 161 0.68 -5.58 20.44
CA GLU A 161 -0.59 -6.29 20.57
C GLU A 161 -1.76 -5.31 20.56
N GLU A 162 -1.71 -4.28 21.39
CA GLU A 162 -2.76 -3.26 21.46
C GLU A 162 -2.98 -2.53 20.11
N GLY A 163 -1.92 -2.41 19.30
CA GLY A 163 -2.03 -1.80 17.98
C GLY A 163 -2.60 -2.74 16.93
N ARG A 164 -2.41 -4.04 17.07
CA ARG A 164 -3.09 -5.04 16.23
C ARG A 164 -4.58 -5.14 16.58
N ASP A 165 -4.89 -5.23 17.88
CA ASP A 165 -6.27 -5.31 18.36
C ASP A 165 -7.08 -4.07 17.96
N GLU A 166 -6.49 -2.86 18.06
CA GLU A 166 -7.10 -1.63 17.59
C GLU A 166 -7.46 -1.70 16.09
N ARG A 167 -6.59 -2.26 15.25
CA ARG A 167 -6.81 -2.37 13.80
C ARG A 167 -7.80 -3.48 13.45
N LEU A 168 -7.74 -4.61 14.12
CA LEU A 168 -8.71 -5.69 13.95
C LEU A 168 -10.12 -5.23 14.33
N ALA A 169 -10.28 -4.47 15.42
CA ALA A 169 -11.57 -3.90 15.81
C ALA A 169 -12.14 -2.92 14.77
N VAL A 170 -11.29 -2.18 14.05
CA VAL A 170 -11.73 -1.35 12.91
C VAL A 170 -12.11 -2.22 11.71
N LEU A 171 -11.32 -3.24 11.40
CA LEU A 171 -11.60 -4.15 10.28
C LEU A 171 -12.90 -4.92 10.49
N GLU A 172 -13.20 -5.38 11.70
CA GLU A 172 -14.39 -6.14 12.03
C GLU A 172 -15.70 -5.40 11.67
N MET A 173 -15.70 -4.06 11.72
CA MET A 173 -16.86 -3.26 11.31
C MET A 173 -17.18 -3.36 9.80
N TYR A 174 -16.22 -3.81 8.98
CA TYR A 174 -16.34 -3.89 7.52
C TYR A 174 -16.13 -5.29 6.97
N PHE A 175 -15.44 -6.13 7.71
CA PHE A 175 -15.06 -7.49 7.33
C PHE A 175 -15.04 -8.38 8.58
N GLU A 176 -16.19 -8.92 8.93
CA GLU A 176 -16.40 -9.74 10.13
C GLU A 176 -15.39 -10.90 10.24
N PRO A 177 -15.03 -11.66 9.17
CA PRO A 177 -14.03 -12.73 9.25
C PRO A 177 -12.58 -12.28 9.49
N CYS A 178 -12.30 -11.01 9.76
CA CYS A 178 -10.92 -10.49 9.85
C CYS A 178 -10.09 -11.20 10.94
N HIS A 179 -10.70 -11.56 12.07
CA HIS A 179 -10.03 -12.32 13.14
C HIS A 179 -9.66 -13.73 12.66
N GLU A 180 -10.58 -14.41 11.98
CA GLU A 180 -10.35 -15.76 11.42
C GLU A 180 -9.21 -15.74 10.40
N VAL A 181 -9.21 -14.77 9.48
CA VAL A 181 -8.12 -14.58 8.50
C VAL A 181 -6.79 -14.36 9.21
N PHE A 182 -6.77 -13.49 10.22
CA PHE A 182 -5.56 -13.19 10.98
C PHE A 182 -5.02 -14.43 11.70
N GLU A 183 -5.85 -15.18 12.39
CA GLU A 183 -5.46 -16.39 13.12
C GLU A 183 -4.97 -17.49 12.17
N GLN A 184 -5.72 -17.75 11.10
CA GLN A 184 -5.33 -18.76 10.11
C GLN A 184 -4.01 -18.40 9.42
N ALA A 185 -3.88 -17.17 8.93
CA ALA A 185 -2.67 -16.73 8.23
C ALA A 185 -1.45 -16.69 9.17
N SER A 186 -1.62 -16.20 10.41
CA SER A 186 -0.53 -16.15 11.39
C SER A 186 -0.07 -17.54 11.87
N SER A 187 -0.94 -18.55 11.77
CA SER A 187 -0.62 -19.95 12.06
C SER A 187 0.02 -20.67 10.88
N LEU A 188 -0.38 -20.31 9.65
CA LEU A 188 0.10 -20.95 8.41
C LEU A 188 1.51 -20.47 8.03
N TYR A 189 1.77 -19.16 8.15
CA TYR A 189 3.04 -18.56 7.75
C TYR A 189 3.93 -18.25 8.94
N LEU A 190 5.21 -18.58 8.83
CA LEU A 190 6.19 -18.16 9.84
C LEU A 190 6.31 -16.63 9.83
N ARG A 191 6.45 -16.01 11.00
CA ARG A 191 6.63 -14.55 11.15
C ARG A 191 7.81 -13.97 10.37
N ARG A 192 8.80 -14.78 10.04
CA ARG A 192 9.92 -14.39 9.19
C ARG A 192 9.59 -14.37 7.70
N GLN A 193 8.47 -14.98 7.29
CA GLN A 193 7.97 -15.00 5.90
C GLN A 193 6.94 -13.91 5.70
N VAL A 194 5.96 -13.85 6.61
CA VAL A 194 4.89 -12.85 6.65
C VAL A 194 4.83 -12.29 8.07
N ALA A 195 5.05 -11.01 8.24
CA ALA A 195 4.91 -10.38 9.55
C ALA A 195 3.42 -10.21 9.90
N LEU A 196 3.10 -10.11 11.18
CA LEU A 196 1.70 -9.98 11.63
C LEU A 196 1.06 -8.68 11.13
N ASP A 197 1.85 -7.62 10.99
CA ASP A 197 1.40 -6.36 10.42
C ASP A 197 1.14 -6.47 8.91
N ASP A 198 1.91 -7.25 8.14
CA ASP A 198 1.67 -7.46 6.70
C ASP A 198 0.27 -8.06 6.45
N ILE A 199 -0.19 -8.99 7.32
CA ILE A 199 -1.53 -9.60 7.22
C ILE A 199 -2.62 -8.53 7.41
N ILE A 200 -2.49 -7.70 8.44
CA ILE A 200 -3.47 -6.66 8.78
C ILE A 200 -3.46 -5.56 7.72
N ASP A 201 -2.29 -5.17 7.23
CA ASP A 201 -2.12 -4.15 6.21
C ASP A 201 -2.74 -4.62 4.87
N ALA A 202 -2.54 -5.86 4.46
CA ALA A 202 -3.22 -6.42 3.29
C ALA A 202 -4.75 -6.50 3.46
N MET A 203 -5.25 -6.84 4.66
CA MET A 203 -6.69 -6.86 4.92
C MET A 203 -7.33 -5.48 4.78
N VAL A 204 -6.73 -4.42 5.35
CA VAL A 204 -7.29 -3.06 5.22
C VAL A 204 -7.25 -2.56 3.79
N CYS A 205 -6.22 -2.92 3.02
CA CYS A 205 -6.17 -2.63 1.59
C CYS A 205 -7.31 -3.35 0.84
N ALA A 206 -7.60 -4.64 1.14
CA ALA A 206 -8.69 -5.39 0.53
C ALA A 206 -10.08 -4.81 0.88
N VAL A 207 -10.30 -4.44 2.14
CA VAL A 207 -11.52 -3.76 2.59
C VAL A 207 -11.68 -2.43 1.85
N THR A 208 -10.62 -1.62 1.79
CA THR A 208 -10.63 -0.35 1.06
C THR A 208 -10.89 -0.58 -0.43
N ALA A 209 -10.31 -1.61 -1.04
CA ALA A 209 -10.56 -1.98 -2.43
C ALA A 209 -12.03 -2.30 -2.68
N ARG A 210 -12.66 -3.08 -1.81
CA ARG A 210 -14.06 -3.49 -1.94
C ARG A 210 -15.02 -2.33 -1.77
N TYR A 211 -14.90 -1.60 -0.69
CA TYR A 211 -15.85 -0.51 -0.38
C TYR A 211 -15.60 0.75 -1.18
N GLY A 212 -14.35 1.00 -1.56
CA GLY A 212 -13.96 2.17 -2.34
C GLY A 212 -14.14 2.01 -3.85
N PHE A 213 -14.42 0.82 -4.35
CA PHE A 213 -14.57 0.60 -5.79
C PHE A 213 -15.58 1.59 -6.41
N ASN A 214 -15.15 2.32 -7.45
CA ASN A 214 -15.86 3.41 -8.10
C ASN A 214 -16.13 4.68 -7.24
N GLN A 215 -15.60 4.77 -6.01
CA GLN A 215 -15.80 5.92 -5.12
C GLN A 215 -14.56 6.23 -4.25
N TYR A 216 -13.37 5.88 -4.76
CA TYR A 216 -12.13 6.24 -4.11
C TYR A 216 -11.96 7.74 -3.98
N LYS A 217 -11.40 8.14 -2.84
CA LYS A 217 -10.76 9.44 -2.66
C LYS A 217 -9.26 9.26 -2.83
N THR A 218 -8.58 10.32 -3.28
CA THR A 218 -7.13 10.30 -3.52
C THR A 218 -6.45 11.42 -2.75
N VAL A 219 -5.21 11.21 -2.44
CA VAL A 219 -4.27 12.25 -2.04
C VAL A 219 -3.10 12.24 -3.03
N PRO A 220 -2.82 13.39 -3.67
CA PRO A 220 -3.66 14.60 -3.73
C PRO A 220 -4.99 14.35 -4.46
N THR A 221 -5.92 15.30 -4.36
CA THR A 221 -7.23 15.20 -5.05
C THR A 221 -7.07 15.15 -6.58
N ASP A 222 -6.05 15.83 -7.12
CA ASP A 222 -5.67 15.80 -8.54
C ASP A 222 -4.23 15.29 -8.65
N PRO A 223 -4.03 13.97 -8.80
CA PRO A 223 -2.70 13.39 -8.79
C PRO A 223 -1.95 13.64 -10.10
N GLU A 224 -0.71 14.09 -9.98
CA GLU A 224 0.22 14.15 -11.10
C GLU A 224 0.59 12.74 -11.57
N ARG A 225 1.00 12.66 -12.85
CA ARG A 225 1.58 11.44 -13.40
C ARG A 225 3.08 11.59 -13.56
N ASP A 226 3.80 10.52 -13.32
CA ASP A 226 5.23 10.48 -13.59
C ASP A 226 5.54 10.40 -15.10
N ILE A 227 6.83 10.38 -15.44
CA ILE A 227 7.27 10.34 -16.85
C ILE A 227 6.89 9.05 -17.59
N GLN A 228 6.46 8.01 -16.88
CA GLN A 228 5.96 6.75 -17.43
C GLN A 228 4.43 6.73 -17.53
N GLY A 229 3.76 7.81 -17.10
CA GLY A 229 2.32 7.93 -17.09
C GLY A 229 1.63 7.28 -15.88
N LEU A 230 2.39 6.79 -14.90
CA LEU A 230 1.85 6.20 -13.67
C LEU A 230 1.41 7.32 -12.70
N PRO A 231 0.24 7.22 -12.06
CA PRO A 231 -0.22 8.24 -11.13
C PRO A 231 0.60 8.23 -9.83
N MET A 232 0.94 9.41 -9.33
CA MET A 232 1.55 9.61 -8.01
C MET A 232 0.46 9.94 -6.98
N GLU A 233 -0.20 8.92 -6.49
CA GLU A 233 -1.36 9.05 -5.59
C GLU A 233 -1.34 8.00 -4.49
N MET A 234 -2.11 8.23 -3.43
CA MET A 234 -2.56 7.19 -2.51
C MET A 234 -4.08 7.20 -2.49
N VAL A 235 -4.70 6.07 -2.73
CA VAL A 235 -6.16 5.95 -2.67
C VAL A 235 -6.63 5.51 -1.31
N TYR A 236 -7.80 5.99 -0.91
CA TYR A 236 -8.49 5.57 0.29
C TYR A 236 -10.00 5.65 0.09
N TRP A 237 -10.74 5.10 1.02
CA TRP A 237 -12.19 5.22 1.08
C TRP A 237 -12.64 5.53 2.50
N SER A 238 -13.66 6.37 2.64
CA SER A 238 -14.34 6.63 3.90
C SER A 238 -15.84 6.54 3.70
N SER A 239 -16.54 5.93 4.65
CA SER A 239 -18.00 5.94 4.66
C SER A 239 -18.50 7.39 4.67
N SER A 240 -19.44 7.70 3.78
CA SER A 240 -20.07 9.02 3.69
C SER A 240 -21.05 9.18 4.87
N ASN A 241 -20.56 9.38 6.09
CA ASN A 241 -21.40 9.83 7.19
C ASN A 241 -20.60 10.79 8.07
N LYS A 242 -20.88 12.04 7.89
CA LYS A 242 -20.61 13.28 8.62
C LYS A 242 -19.59 14.19 7.95
N ASP A 243 -20.15 15.25 7.40
CA ASP A 243 -19.55 16.55 7.11
C ASP A 243 -18.55 16.59 5.93
N ASP A 244 -19.11 16.69 4.71
CA ASP A 244 -18.62 17.60 3.68
C ASP A 244 -19.35 18.93 3.81
#